data_7eb4c73eaf5d407c0aa8ae70388bfb62
#
_entry.id   7eb4c73eaf5d407c0aa8ae70388bfb62
#
_cell.length_a   1.000
_cell.length_b   1.000
_cell.length_c   1.000
_cell.angle_alpha   90.00
_cell.angle_beta   90.00
_cell.angle_gamma   90.00
#
_symmetry.space_group_name_H-M   'P 1'
#
loop_
_entity.id
_entity.type
_entity.pdbx_description
1 polymer ?
#
loop_
_entity_poly.entity_id
_entity_poly.type
_entity_poly.pdbx_seq_one_letter_code
_entity_poly.pdbx_strand_id
1 'polypeptide(L)'
;MIEVLVSLLIIVLGLLGLAGMQVRMQQAEFESYQRTQALVLLYDMVDRINTHRAAASCFAFTTGTGTPYLGVDANATPSCGAAVGATDAVASMNEWNNLLQGAAASGSAGAMVGARGCVSFNAGVYTVTVAWQGTVDTSAPKMDDGTTTINCANGLYDSGTDTRRRAVATTFRMAVLD
;
A
#
# COMPACT_ATOMS: atom_id res chain seq x y z
N MET A 1 50.86 -27.52 5.67
CA MET A 1 49.67 -27.77 4.82
C MET A 1 48.36 -27.67 5.59
N ILE A 2 48.26 -28.19 6.82
CA ILE A 2 47.04 -28.10 7.62
C ILE A 2 46.65 -26.65 8.01
N GLU A 3 47.63 -25.79 8.18
CA GLU A 3 47.46 -24.37 8.51
C GLU A 3 46.73 -23.59 7.41
N VAL A 4 47.04 -23.89 6.14
CA VAL A 4 46.38 -23.28 4.98
C VAL A 4 44.91 -23.73 4.89
N LEU A 5 44.64 -24.99 5.16
CA LEU A 5 43.28 -25.54 5.16
C LEU A 5 42.42 -24.90 6.25
N VAL A 6 42.97 -24.75 7.47
CA VAL A 6 42.27 -24.13 8.59
C VAL A 6 42.02 -22.65 8.33
N SER A 7 43.00 -21.91 7.80
CA SER A 7 42.85 -20.50 7.44
C SER A 7 41.77 -20.28 6.39
N LEU A 8 41.73 -21.13 5.36
CA LEU A 8 40.75 -21.08 4.30
C LEU A 8 39.36 -21.38 4.80
N LEU A 9 39.21 -22.33 5.73
CA LEU A 9 37.95 -22.68 6.34
C LEU A 9 37.37 -21.49 7.17
N ILE A 10 38.23 -20.82 7.95
CA ILE A 10 37.81 -19.65 8.76
C ILE A 10 37.38 -18.51 7.83
N ILE A 11 38.08 -18.23 6.74
CA ILE A 11 37.71 -17.20 5.77
C ILE A 11 36.36 -17.52 5.12
N VAL A 12 36.14 -18.76 4.69
CA VAL A 12 34.85 -19.17 4.09
C VAL A 12 33.69 -18.99 5.06
N LEU A 13 33.84 -19.40 6.32
CA LEU A 13 32.81 -19.23 7.35
C LEU A 13 32.53 -17.74 7.61
N GLY A 14 33.56 -16.90 7.64
CA GLY A 14 33.40 -15.46 7.78
C GLY A 14 32.64 -14.81 6.61
N LEU A 15 32.96 -15.20 5.37
CA LEU A 15 32.30 -14.72 4.17
C LEU A 15 30.82 -15.17 4.10
N LEU A 16 30.51 -16.40 4.53
CA LEU A 16 29.12 -16.89 4.59
C LEU A 16 28.29 -16.08 5.60
N GLY A 17 28.88 -15.70 6.72
CA GLY A 17 28.23 -14.83 7.70
C GLY A 17 27.89 -13.44 7.13
N LEU A 18 28.83 -12.83 6.42
CA LEU A 18 28.63 -11.53 5.74
C LEU A 18 27.55 -11.62 4.65
N ALA A 19 27.57 -12.67 3.83
CA ALA A 19 26.55 -12.87 2.81
C ALA A 19 25.13 -12.96 3.40
N GLY A 20 24.96 -13.66 4.54
CA GLY A 20 23.69 -13.74 5.23
C GLY A 20 23.16 -12.40 5.75
N MET A 21 24.04 -11.51 6.22
CA MET A 21 23.68 -10.15 6.62
C MET A 21 23.26 -9.28 5.41
N GLN A 22 23.94 -9.37 4.29
CA GLN A 22 23.63 -8.62 3.08
C GLN A 22 22.21 -8.92 2.56
N VAL A 23 21.79 -10.19 2.56
CA VAL A 23 20.43 -10.58 2.15
C VAL A 23 19.38 -9.92 3.05
N ARG A 24 19.59 -9.90 4.37
CA ARG A 24 18.66 -9.25 5.30
C ARG A 24 18.58 -7.73 5.12
N MET A 25 19.72 -7.09 4.84
CA MET A 25 19.75 -5.66 4.52
C MET A 25 18.93 -5.33 3.28
N GLN A 26 19.13 -6.08 2.19
CA GLN A 26 18.37 -5.89 0.94
C GLN A 26 16.86 -6.06 1.14
N GLN A 27 16.44 -7.04 1.95
CA GLN A 27 15.02 -7.22 2.29
C GLN A 27 14.45 -6.01 3.05
N ALA A 28 15.20 -5.49 4.04
CA ALA A 28 14.78 -4.33 4.82
C ALA A 28 14.71 -3.06 3.96
N GLU A 29 15.67 -2.86 3.06
CA GLU A 29 15.68 -1.75 2.10
C GLU A 29 14.46 -1.81 1.17
N PHE A 30 14.14 -2.99 0.64
CA PHE A 30 12.99 -3.19 -0.23
C PHE A 30 11.67 -2.90 0.50
N GLU A 31 11.49 -3.38 1.73
CA GLU A 31 10.29 -3.08 2.52
C GLU A 31 10.17 -1.58 2.85
N SER A 32 11.28 -0.92 3.17
CA SER A 32 11.31 0.53 3.40
C SER A 32 10.91 1.31 2.14
N TYR A 33 11.42 0.90 0.98
CA TYR A 33 11.06 1.49 -0.30
C TYR A 33 9.56 1.35 -0.59
N GLN A 34 8.99 0.16 -0.45
CA GLN A 34 7.57 -0.07 -0.66
C GLN A 34 6.70 0.78 0.28
N ARG A 35 7.11 0.91 1.55
CA ARG A 35 6.40 1.77 2.51
C ARG A 35 6.42 3.24 2.11
N THR A 36 7.55 3.73 1.61
CA THR A 36 7.67 5.11 1.12
C THR A 36 6.76 5.34 -0.08
N GLN A 37 6.73 4.42 -1.03
CA GLN A 37 5.83 4.49 -2.19
C GLN A 37 4.35 4.46 -1.76
N ALA A 38 4.01 3.61 -0.79
CA ALA A 38 2.65 3.55 -0.25
C ALA A 38 2.22 4.88 0.37
N LEU A 39 3.11 5.57 1.10
CA LEU A 39 2.83 6.87 1.68
C LEU A 39 2.65 7.94 0.59
N VAL A 40 3.46 7.93 -0.45
CA VAL A 40 3.30 8.86 -1.59
C VAL A 40 1.93 8.70 -2.23
N LEU A 41 1.53 7.46 -2.56
CA LEU A 41 0.22 7.18 -3.16
C LEU A 41 -0.95 7.47 -2.22
N LEU A 42 -0.76 7.28 -0.92
CA LEU A 42 -1.75 7.62 0.09
C LEU A 42 -2.01 9.12 0.12
N TYR A 43 -0.97 9.95 0.19
CA TYR A 43 -1.12 11.41 0.20
C TYR A 43 -1.59 11.95 -1.15
N ASP A 44 -1.19 11.34 -2.26
CA ASP A 44 -1.73 11.67 -3.58
C ASP A 44 -3.26 11.52 -3.62
N MET A 45 -3.81 10.43 -3.05
CA MET A 45 -5.28 10.26 -2.97
C MET A 45 -5.91 11.30 -2.04
N VAL A 46 -5.29 11.65 -0.92
CA VAL A 46 -5.79 12.72 -0.04
C VAL A 46 -5.89 14.04 -0.79
N ASP A 47 -4.87 14.39 -1.57
CA ASP A 47 -4.83 15.62 -2.37
C ASP A 47 -5.88 15.60 -3.48
N ARG A 48 -6.09 14.45 -4.14
CA ARG A 48 -7.15 14.26 -5.14
C ARG A 48 -8.54 14.50 -4.56
N ILE A 49 -8.83 13.97 -3.38
CA ILE A 49 -10.11 14.20 -2.68
C ILE A 49 -10.27 15.68 -2.32
N ASN A 50 -9.22 16.32 -1.82
CA ASN A 50 -9.25 17.74 -1.48
C ASN A 50 -9.42 18.66 -2.70
N THR A 51 -8.87 18.29 -3.85
CA THR A 51 -9.00 19.03 -5.10
C THR A 51 -10.42 18.90 -5.68
N HIS A 52 -11.06 17.73 -5.54
CA HIS A 52 -12.40 17.46 -6.07
C HIS A 52 -13.49 17.57 -4.99
N ARG A 53 -13.49 18.64 -4.19
CA ARG A 53 -14.36 18.80 -3.01
C ARG A 53 -15.85 18.60 -3.33
N ALA A 54 -16.33 19.14 -4.47
CA ALA A 54 -17.73 19.03 -4.87
C ALA A 54 -18.16 17.59 -5.20
N ALA A 55 -17.21 16.74 -5.57
CA ALA A 55 -17.39 15.33 -5.89
C ALA A 55 -16.71 14.39 -4.90
N ALA A 56 -16.32 14.87 -3.72
CA ALA A 56 -15.54 14.11 -2.76
C ALA A 56 -16.24 12.82 -2.31
N SER A 57 -17.57 12.81 -2.23
CA SER A 57 -18.34 11.61 -1.91
C SER A 57 -18.13 10.45 -2.89
N CYS A 58 -17.75 10.74 -4.13
CA CYS A 58 -17.47 9.73 -5.15
C CYS A 58 -16.23 8.89 -4.85
N PHE A 59 -15.28 9.45 -4.10
CA PHE A 59 -14.06 8.74 -3.73
C PHE A 59 -14.27 7.70 -2.63
N ALA A 60 -15.41 7.73 -1.93
CA ALA A 60 -15.70 6.78 -0.85
C ALA A 60 -16.29 5.46 -1.41
N PHE A 61 -15.50 4.72 -2.17
CA PHE A 61 -15.94 3.49 -2.82
C PHE A 61 -15.78 2.23 -1.96
N THR A 62 -15.01 2.30 -0.86
CA THR A 62 -14.74 1.13 0.00
C THR A 62 -15.68 1.08 1.19
N THR A 63 -16.22 -0.09 1.48
CA THR A 63 -17.04 -0.37 2.67
C THR A 63 -16.18 -0.73 3.89
N GLY A 64 -16.80 -0.89 5.06
CA GLY A 64 -16.10 -1.30 6.29
C GLY A 64 -15.42 -2.68 6.22
N THR A 65 -15.77 -3.50 5.24
CA THR A 65 -15.12 -4.81 4.99
C THR A 65 -13.79 -4.71 4.25
N GLY A 66 -13.41 -3.51 3.78
CA GLY A 66 -12.17 -3.30 3.02
C GLY A 66 -12.30 -3.60 1.52
N THR A 67 -13.52 -3.73 1.04
CA THR A 67 -13.89 -3.90 -0.37
C THR A 67 -15.02 -2.94 -0.73
N PRO A 68 -15.18 -2.53 -2.01
CA PRO A 68 -14.25 -2.71 -3.12
C PRO A 68 -12.94 -1.93 -2.95
N TYR A 69 -11.93 -2.26 -3.76
CA TYR A 69 -10.61 -1.61 -3.76
C TYR A 69 -10.13 -1.35 -5.20
N LEU A 70 -9.17 -0.43 -5.36
CA LEU A 70 -8.46 -0.14 -6.59
C LEU A 70 -7.04 -0.73 -6.54
N GLY A 71 -6.36 -0.85 -7.67
CA GLY A 71 -5.01 -1.37 -7.79
C GLY A 71 -4.95 -2.74 -8.43
N VAL A 72 -4.08 -3.63 -7.93
CA VAL A 72 -3.94 -4.99 -8.48
C VAL A 72 -5.21 -5.79 -8.20
N ASP A 73 -5.74 -6.44 -9.24
CA ASP A 73 -7.02 -7.17 -9.22
C ASP A 73 -8.20 -6.31 -8.74
N ALA A 74 -8.23 -5.04 -9.13
CA ALA A 74 -9.25 -4.08 -8.72
C ALA A 74 -10.66 -4.62 -8.95
N ASN A 75 -11.50 -4.49 -7.93
CA ASN A 75 -12.92 -4.83 -7.98
C ASN A 75 -13.84 -3.62 -7.74
N ALA A 76 -13.26 -2.43 -7.57
CA ALA A 76 -13.98 -1.17 -7.61
C ALA A 76 -14.09 -0.69 -9.07
N THR A 77 -15.27 -0.25 -9.46
CA THR A 77 -15.47 0.50 -10.71
C THR A 77 -15.72 1.95 -10.31
N PRO A 78 -14.76 2.86 -10.55
CA PRO A 78 -14.96 4.27 -10.24
C PRO A 78 -16.20 4.80 -10.93
N SER A 79 -17.17 5.23 -10.17
CA SER A 79 -18.41 5.82 -10.67
C SER A 79 -18.84 6.95 -9.77
N CYS A 80 -19.45 7.95 -10.36
CA CYS A 80 -19.93 9.12 -9.65
C CYS A 80 -21.26 9.53 -10.29
N GLY A 81 -22.24 9.86 -9.47
CA GLY A 81 -23.51 10.36 -9.96
C GLY A 81 -23.38 11.71 -10.66
N ALA A 82 -24.47 12.48 -10.73
CA ALA A 82 -24.52 13.78 -11.40
C ALA A 82 -23.90 14.95 -10.58
N ALA A 83 -22.87 14.67 -9.76
CA ALA A 83 -22.18 15.70 -9.00
C ALA A 83 -21.34 16.60 -9.90
N VAL A 84 -21.18 17.86 -9.51
CA VAL A 84 -20.28 18.78 -10.21
C VAL A 84 -18.85 18.24 -10.12
N GLY A 85 -18.15 18.09 -11.27
CA GLY A 85 -16.81 17.51 -11.32
C GLY A 85 -16.79 15.98 -11.25
N ALA A 86 -17.92 15.31 -11.42
CA ALA A 86 -18.01 13.83 -11.39
C ALA A 86 -17.07 13.15 -12.39
N THR A 87 -17.00 13.65 -13.62
CA THR A 87 -16.14 13.11 -14.69
C THR A 87 -14.66 13.19 -14.29
N ASP A 88 -14.24 14.33 -13.76
CA ASP A 88 -12.85 14.56 -13.35
C ASP A 88 -12.48 13.69 -12.12
N ALA A 89 -13.43 13.53 -11.20
CA ALA A 89 -13.24 12.65 -10.03
C ALA A 89 -13.07 11.18 -10.46
N VAL A 90 -13.87 10.70 -11.42
CA VAL A 90 -13.74 9.34 -11.98
C VAL A 90 -12.40 9.18 -12.71
N ALA A 91 -12.00 10.16 -13.53
CA ALA A 91 -10.70 10.15 -14.21
C ALA A 91 -9.55 10.11 -13.22
N SER A 92 -9.62 10.89 -12.15
CA SER A 92 -8.64 10.95 -11.08
C SER A 92 -8.53 9.62 -10.32
N MET A 93 -9.64 8.93 -10.02
CA MET A 93 -9.62 7.60 -9.42
C MET A 93 -9.02 6.54 -10.34
N ASN A 94 -9.32 6.59 -11.64
CA ASN A 94 -8.74 5.69 -12.64
C ASN A 94 -7.21 5.89 -12.75
N GLU A 95 -6.76 7.13 -12.72
CA GLU A 95 -5.33 7.43 -12.71
C GLU A 95 -4.65 6.87 -11.47
N TRP A 96 -5.25 7.05 -10.29
CA TRP A 96 -4.73 6.47 -9.06
C TRP A 96 -4.73 4.93 -9.09
N ASN A 97 -5.74 4.30 -9.67
CA ASN A 97 -5.76 2.87 -9.92
C ASN A 97 -4.54 2.41 -10.74
N ASN A 98 -4.23 3.15 -11.81
CA ASN A 98 -3.08 2.87 -12.65
C ASN A 98 -1.75 3.06 -11.91
N LEU A 99 -1.65 4.10 -11.06
CA LEU A 99 -0.47 4.32 -10.21
C LEU A 99 -0.24 3.19 -9.22
N LEU A 100 -1.30 2.69 -8.58
CA LEU A 100 -1.22 1.50 -7.69
C LEU A 100 -0.74 0.25 -8.45
N GLN A 101 -1.16 0.07 -9.71
CA GLN A 101 -0.70 -1.02 -10.56
C GLN A 101 0.74 -0.84 -11.07
N GLY A 102 1.36 0.31 -10.79
CA GLY A 102 2.72 0.60 -11.21
C GLY A 102 2.83 1.13 -12.65
N ALA A 103 1.76 1.65 -13.23
CA ALA A 103 1.76 2.17 -14.60
C ALA A 103 2.74 3.34 -14.82
N ALA A 104 3.12 4.07 -13.77
CA ALA A 104 4.13 5.12 -13.82
C ALA A 104 5.57 4.57 -13.86
N ALA A 105 5.76 3.29 -13.53
CA ALA A 105 7.06 2.64 -13.54
C ALA A 105 7.31 1.95 -14.89
N SER A 106 8.35 2.35 -15.58
CA SER A 106 8.75 1.76 -16.85
C SER A 106 8.96 0.25 -16.70
N GLY A 107 8.10 -0.56 -17.33
CA GLY A 107 8.17 -2.02 -17.25
C GLY A 107 7.81 -2.63 -15.90
N SER A 108 7.00 -1.95 -15.08
CA SER A 108 6.61 -2.37 -13.71
C SER A 108 7.79 -2.45 -12.73
N ALA A 109 8.97 -1.99 -13.11
CA ALA A 109 10.11 -1.90 -12.22
C ALA A 109 9.85 -0.80 -11.17
N GLY A 110 9.94 -1.13 -9.89
CA GLY A 110 9.68 -0.20 -8.79
C GLY A 110 8.22 -0.10 -8.35
N ALA A 111 7.31 -0.87 -8.94
CA ALA A 111 5.95 -0.99 -8.44
C ALA A 111 5.93 -1.75 -7.10
N MET A 112 4.99 -1.38 -6.23
CA MET A 112 4.71 -2.16 -5.03
C MET A 112 4.11 -3.52 -5.38
N VAL A 113 4.47 -4.55 -4.64
CA VAL A 113 3.94 -5.89 -4.88
C VAL A 113 2.48 -5.97 -4.40
N GLY A 114 1.57 -6.25 -5.32
CA GLY A 114 0.16 -6.43 -5.01
C GLY A 114 -0.51 -5.21 -4.39
N ALA A 115 -0.13 -3.99 -4.79
CA ALA A 115 -0.69 -2.78 -4.21
C ALA A 115 -2.18 -2.64 -4.47
N ARG A 116 -2.93 -2.35 -3.40
CA ARG A 116 -4.37 -2.12 -3.39
C ARG A 116 -4.70 -0.91 -2.54
N GLY A 117 -5.65 -0.14 -3.00
CA GLY A 117 -6.04 1.10 -2.33
C GLY A 117 -7.52 1.13 -2.01
N CYS A 118 -7.84 1.66 -0.85
CA CYS A 118 -9.18 1.77 -0.33
C CYS A 118 -9.46 3.19 0.16
N VAL A 119 -10.67 3.66 -0.09
CA VAL A 119 -11.14 4.93 0.46
C VAL A 119 -12.52 4.71 1.04
N SER A 120 -12.67 4.94 2.32
CA SER A 120 -13.95 4.88 3.02
C SER A 120 -14.32 6.22 3.65
N PHE A 121 -15.62 6.44 3.84
CA PHE A 121 -16.15 7.62 4.51
C PHE A 121 -17.11 7.19 5.59
N ASN A 122 -16.89 7.65 6.81
CA ASN A 122 -17.77 7.36 7.95
C ASN A 122 -17.79 8.56 8.89
N ALA A 123 -19.00 8.98 9.27
CA ALA A 123 -19.24 10.06 10.24
C ALA A 123 -18.42 11.35 9.97
N GLY A 124 -18.30 11.76 8.70
CA GLY A 124 -17.57 12.98 8.31
C GLY A 124 -16.05 12.79 8.21
N VAL A 125 -15.54 11.56 8.35
CA VAL A 125 -14.12 11.22 8.28
C VAL A 125 -13.86 10.37 7.04
N TYR A 126 -12.93 10.80 6.20
CA TYR A 126 -12.35 9.99 5.15
C TYR A 126 -11.19 9.18 5.71
N THR A 127 -11.13 7.91 5.35
CA THR A 127 -9.99 7.05 5.63
C THR A 127 -9.43 6.56 4.30
N VAL A 128 -8.20 6.93 4.00
CA VAL A 128 -7.45 6.45 2.84
C VAL A 128 -6.48 5.40 3.32
N THR A 129 -6.43 4.27 2.64
CA THR A 129 -5.54 3.16 2.97
C THR A 129 -4.87 2.63 1.71
N VAL A 130 -3.58 2.36 1.80
CA VAL A 130 -2.83 1.62 0.78
C VAL A 130 -2.27 0.36 1.42
N ALA A 131 -2.59 -0.79 0.84
CA ALA A 131 -2.12 -2.11 1.26
C ALA A 131 -1.23 -2.73 0.18
N TRP A 132 -0.22 -3.52 0.59
CA TRP A 132 0.70 -4.23 -0.31
C TRP A 132 1.24 -5.50 0.33
N GLN A 133 1.94 -6.30 -0.44
CA GLN A 133 2.57 -7.53 0.04
C GLN A 133 4.00 -7.27 0.50
N GLY A 134 4.30 -7.57 1.76
CA GLY A 134 5.65 -7.55 2.31
C GLY A 134 6.40 -8.86 2.04
N THR A 135 7.68 -8.88 2.40
CA THR A 135 8.59 -10.02 2.16
C THR A 135 8.63 -11.04 3.30
N VAL A 136 8.27 -10.62 4.51
CA VAL A 136 8.28 -11.45 5.72
C VAL A 136 6.91 -11.50 6.38
N ASP A 137 6.65 -12.54 7.16
CA ASP A 137 5.40 -12.67 7.89
C ASP A 137 5.37 -11.74 9.11
N THR A 138 4.22 -11.10 9.34
CA THR A 138 3.96 -10.25 10.51
C THR A 138 2.51 -10.39 10.96
N SER A 139 2.15 -9.71 12.05
CA SER A 139 0.75 -9.58 12.47
C SER A 139 -0.04 -8.71 11.51
N ALA A 140 -1.37 -8.89 11.47
CA ALA A 140 -2.28 -8.08 10.67
C ALA A 140 -2.11 -6.58 11.01
N PRO A 141 -2.13 -5.70 9.97
CA PRO A 141 -1.95 -4.27 10.18
C PRO A 141 -3.13 -3.67 10.96
N LYS A 142 -2.80 -2.78 11.89
CA LYS A 142 -3.77 -2.07 12.74
C LYS A 142 -3.64 -0.56 12.56
N MET A 143 -4.70 0.16 12.91
CA MET A 143 -4.68 1.62 13.03
C MET A 143 -3.82 2.04 14.22
N ASP A 144 -3.54 3.33 14.34
CA ASP A 144 -2.72 3.91 15.41
C ASP A 144 -3.27 3.66 16.83
N ASP A 145 -4.57 3.32 16.95
CA ASP A 145 -5.20 2.92 18.21
C ASP A 145 -4.75 1.53 18.70
N GLY A 146 -3.99 0.80 17.89
CA GLY A 146 -3.48 -0.54 18.18
C GLY A 146 -4.55 -1.65 18.28
N THR A 147 -5.83 -1.29 18.13
CA THR A 147 -6.97 -2.20 18.28
C THR A 147 -7.73 -2.42 16.98
N THR A 148 -8.00 -1.37 16.23
CA THR A 148 -8.76 -1.41 14.98
C THR A 148 -7.94 -2.02 13.84
N THR A 149 -8.38 -3.15 13.32
CA THR A 149 -7.74 -3.81 12.17
C THR A 149 -8.00 -3.00 10.90
N ILE A 150 -6.96 -2.80 10.10
CA ILE A 150 -7.08 -2.22 8.77
C ILE A 150 -7.59 -3.32 7.82
N ASN A 151 -8.81 -3.15 7.30
CA ASN A 151 -9.48 -4.18 6.49
C ASN A 151 -9.22 -4.06 4.98
N CYS A 152 -8.56 -3.00 4.51
CA CYS A 152 -8.30 -2.82 3.08
C CYS A 152 -7.65 -4.07 2.47
N ALA A 153 -8.32 -4.65 1.46
CA ALA A 153 -7.88 -5.85 0.76
C ALA A 153 -7.57 -7.05 1.69
N ASN A 154 -8.34 -7.20 2.77
CA ASN A 154 -8.21 -8.31 3.72
C ASN A 154 -8.50 -9.65 3.03
N GLY A 155 -7.72 -10.70 3.34
CA GLY A 155 -7.86 -12.03 2.76
C GLY A 155 -7.27 -12.20 1.36
N LEU A 156 -6.60 -11.19 0.79
CA LEU A 156 -6.09 -11.20 -0.59
C LEU A 156 -4.58 -11.40 -0.69
N TYR A 157 -3.92 -11.61 0.43
CA TYR A 157 -2.49 -11.86 0.51
C TYR A 157 -2.24 -13.25 1.11
N ASP A 158 -1.15 -13.90 0.72
CA ASP A 158 -0.69 -15.19 1.26
C ASP A 158 -1.79 -16.26 1.36
N SER A 159 -2.54 -16.48 0.29
CA SER A 159 -3.61 -17.48 0.24
C SER A 159 -4.66 -17.29 1.37
N GLY A 160 -4.87 -16.03 1.80
CA GLY A 160 -5.88 -15.64 2.78
C GLY A 160 -5.43 -15.60 4.24
N THR A 161 -4.15 -15.88 4.54
CA THR A 161 -3.62 -15.75 5.91
C THR A 161 -3.28 -14.30 6.28
N ASP A 162 -3.04 -13.46 5.28
CA ASP A 162 -2.68 -12.04 5.40
C ASP A 162 -1.42 -11.75 6.27
N THR A 163 -0.60 -12.75 6.54
CA THR A 163 0.61 -12.57 7.36
C THR A 163 1.63 -11.65 6.68
N ARG A 164 1.60 -11.55 5.34
CA ARG A 164 2.46 -10.64 4.56
C ARG A 164 1.77 -9.35 4.17
N ARG A 165 0.53 -9.15 4.55
CA ARG A 165 -0.15 -7.89 4.26
C ARG A 165 0.45 -6.76 5.08
N ARG A 166 0.89 -5.70 4.38
CA ARG A 166 1.27 -4.41 4.93
C ARG A 166 0.23 -3.39 4.57
N ALA A 167 0.01 -2.43 5.42
CA ALA A 167 -0.87 -1.31 5.10
C ALA A 167 -0.41 -0.03 5.81
N VAL A 168 -0.66 1.09 5.15
CA VAL A 168 -0.63 2.43 5.76
C VAL A 168 -2.00 3.05 5.58
N ALA A 169 -2.47 3.76 6.58
CA ALA A 169 -3.75 4.45 6.54
C ALA A 169 -3.63 5.85 7.13
N THR A 170 -4.44 6.77 6.64
CA THR A 170 -4.60 8.09 7.23
C THR A 170 -6.08 8.47 7.26
N THR A 171 -6.44 9.26 8.24
CA THR A 171 -7.79 9.79 8.39
C THR A 171 -7.75 11.31 8.31
N PHE A 172 -8.74 11.90 7.63
CA PHE A 172 -8.88 13.35 7.59
C PHE A 172 -10.34 13.75 7.47
N ARG A 173 -10.61 15.00 7.81
CA ARG A 173 -11.91 15.64 7.63
C ARG A 173 -11.76 16.79 6.64
N MET A 174 -12.72 16.93 5.75
CA MET A 174 -12.79 18.10 4.90
C MET A 174 -13.47 19.22 5.67
N ALA A 175 -12.88 20.41 5.63
CA ALA A 175 -13.53 21.61 6.18
C ALA A 175 -14.80 21.92 5.38
N VAL A 176 -15.90 22.22 6.06
CA VAL A 176 -17.08 22.79 5.42
C VAL A 176 -16.74 24.28 5.19
N LEU A 177 -16.80 24.71 3.94
CA LEU A 177 -16.66 26.12 3.57
C LEU A 177 -18.08 26.67 3.40
N ASP A 178 -18.50 27.51 4.34
CA ASP A 178 -19.77 28.27 4.26
C ASP A 178 -19.66 29.42 3.26
#